data_9305bf4a9f65605bf170d73eb283ddcc
#
_entry.id   9305bf4a9f65605bf170d73eb283ddcc
#
_cell.length_a   1.000
_cell.length_b   1.000
_cell.length_c   1.000
_cell.angle_alpha   90.00
_cell.angle_beta   90.00
_cell.angle_gamma   90.00
#
_symmetry.space_group_name_H-M   'P 1'
#
loop_
_entity.id
_entity.type
_entity.pdbx_description
1 polymer ?
#
loop_
_entity_poly.entity_id
_entity_poly.type
_entity_poly.pdbx_seq_one_letter_code
_entity_poly.pdbx_strand_id
1 'polypeptide(L)'
;VRKSIFDIVKNNTDQASDVIRLESMFLREGFLRVNGDTVYTLKDYVEDYCFGTWKYRGHCLDVDDFLKTVNYNELRRSAIFNLEDLFTLIELIYNFWNLAACDLEKRVNGLQWSGNFYHVRDVMDDILRQYNYTAYIPEDDECVLVIEDKPEVTATAEIVPETLALDIIRYNHRLLKGNINAKKSILLKLASELEPRRKELQELDKDLTSNIFFMLNNMNIRHNNQNINEPSKYKKYVAEIDNQHLEDWYDELYQMMLLALLLLDNIERQKSIDELKEKVAGK
;
A
#
# COMPACT_ATOMS: atom_id res chain seq x y z
N VAL A 1 15.60 -0.68 34.10
CA VAL A 1 15.19 0.10 32.91
C VAL A 1 13.68 -0.05 32.75
N ARG A 2 12.91 1.05 32.84
CA ARG A 2 11.46 1.01 32.55
C ARG A 2 11.29 0.76 31.05
N LYS A 3 10.59 -0.31 30.68
CA LYS A 3 10.19 -0.56 29.29
C LYS A 3 9.14 0.47 28.91
N SER A 4 9.20 0.94 27.68
CA SER A 4 8.14 1.76 27.08
C SER A 4 6.83 0.97 27.08
N ILE A 5 5.68 1.64 27.26
CA ILE A 5 4.38 1.01 27.07
C ILE A 5 4.27 0.39 25.67
N PHE A 6 4.86 1.05 24.67
CA PHE A 6 4.94 0.52 23.29
C PHE A 6 5.75 -0.77 23.18
N ASP A 7 6.85 -0.92 23.95
CA ASP A 7 7.63 -2.17 23.98
C ASP A 7 6.86 -3.31 24.68
N ILE A 8 6.02 -2.97 25.65
CA ILE A 8 5.16 -3.94 26.35
C ILE A 8 4.04 -4.41 25.41
N VAL A 9 3.40 -3.49 24.69
CA VAL A 9 2.33 -3.82 23.72
C VAL A 9 2.88 -4.63 22.56
N LYS A 10 4.01 -4.25 21.96
CA LYS A 10 4.68 -5.02 20.89
C LYS A 10 5.06 -6.45 21.31
N ASN A 11 5.39 -6.67 22.58
CA ASN A 11 5.75 -8.01 23.09
C ASN A 11 4.54 -8.87 23.49
N ASN A 12 3.32 -8.31 23.45
CA ASN A 12 2.08 -9.02 23.81
C ASN A 12 1.17 -9.31 22.60
N THR A 13 1.70 -9.21 21.38
CA THR A 13 0.94 -9.59 20.19
C THR A 13 0.71 -11.10 20.19
N ASP A 14 -0.52 -11.51 20.39
CA ASP A 14 -0.95 -12.89 20.24
C ASP A 14 -1.62 -13.07 18.87
N GLN A 15 -0.80 -13.37 17.87
CA GLN A 15 -1.25 -13.59 16.50
C GLN A 15 -2.38 -14.64 16.41
N ALA A 16 -2.35 -15.64 17.25
CA ALA A 16 -3.38 -16.67 17.27
C ALA A 16 -4.75 -16.11 17.71
N SER A 17 -4.75 -15.28 18.75
CA SER A 17 -5.96 -14.57 19.19
C SER A 17 -6.47 -13.61 18.14
N ASP A 18 -5.59 -12.88 17.44
CA ASP A 18 -5.95 -11.96 16.38
C ASP A 18 -6.62 -12.69 15.20
N VAL A 19 -6.06 -13.82 14.77
CA VAL A 19 -6.64 -14.65 13.69
C VAL A 19 -8.02 -15.17 14.09
N ILE A 20 -8.18 -15.71 15.31
CA ILE A 20 -9.47 -16.21 15.81
C ILE A 20 -10.51 -15.09 15.85
N ARG A 21 -10.12 -13.90 16.29
CA ARG A 21 -11.00 -12.73 16.35
C ARG A 21 -11.43 -12.28 14.96
N LEU A 22 -10.49 -12.15 14.02
CA LEU A 22 -10.76 -11.79 12.63
C LEU A 22 -11.69 -12.83 11.96
N GLU A 23 -11.44 -14.11 12.16
CA GLU A 23 -12.29 -15.18 11.63
C GLU A 23 -13.72 -15.11 12.19
N SER A 24 -13.86 -14.89 13.51
CA SER A 24 -15.17 -14.71 14.14
C SER A 24 -15.93 -13.55 13.54
N MET A 25 -15.25 -12.41 13.36
CA MET A 25 -15.83 -11.20 12.77
C MET A 25 -16.24 -11.41 11.31
N PHE A 26 -15.47 -12.17 10.54
CA PHE A 26 -15.73 -12.41 9.12
C PHE A 26 -16.86 -13.41 8.87
N LEU A 27 -16.89 -14.53 9.63
CA LEU A 27 -17.72 -15.69 9.33
C LEU A 27 -18.89 -15.92 10.28
N ARG A 28 -18.89 -15.33 11.47
CA ARG A 28 -19.81 -15.75 12.54
C ARG A 28 -20.58 -14.59 13.17
N GLU A 29 -19.98 -13.42 13.26
CA GLU A 29 -20.65 -12.30 13.91
C GLU A 29 -21.63 -11.64 12.94
N GLY A 30 -22.85 -11.45 13.39
CA GLY A 30 -23.86 -10.72 12.64
C GLY A 30 -23.64 -9.21 12.77
N PHE A 31 -23.24 -8.58 11.69
CA PHE A 31 -22.95 -7.13 11.67
C PHE A 31 -24.08 -6.28 11.15
N LEU A 32 -24.89 -6.84 10.27
CA LEU A 32 -25.83 -6.08 9.47
C LEU A 32 -27.23 -6.65 9.63
N ARG A 33 -28.18 -5.78 9.98
CA ARG A 33 -29.61 -6.10 9.89
C ARG A 33 -30.18 -5.46 8.65
N VAL A 34 -30.73 -6.30 7.77
CA VAL A 34 -31.44 -5.87 6.57
C VAL A 34 -32.93 -6.06 6.81
N ASN A 35 -33.72 -5.03 6.57
CA ASN A 35 -35.20 -5.05 6.74
C ASN A 35 -35.70 -5.46 8.12
N GLY A 36 -34.90 -5.24 9.18
CA GLY A 36 -35.31 -5.41 10.57
C GLY A 36 -35.07 -6.80 11.15
N ASP A 37 -35.11 -7.88 10.38
CA ASP A 37 -35.10 -9.24 10.89
C ASP A 37 -33.93 -10.13 10.45
N THR A 38 -33.32 -9.84 9.27
CA THR A 38 -32.22 -10.67 8.76
C THR A 38 -30.88 -10.13 9.21
N VAL A 39 -30.08 -10.96 9.89
CA VAL A 39 -28.74 -10.62 10.35
C VAL A 39 -27.72 -11.30 9.44
N TYR A 40 -26.86 -10.51 8.83
CA TYR A 40 -25.78 -10.98 7.95
C TYR A 40 -24.43 -10.98 8.66
N THR A 41 -23.61 -12.01 8.40
CA THR A 41 -22.16 -11.92 8.60
C THR A 41 -21.55 -11.07 7.49
N LEU A 42 -20.29 -10.66 7.64
CA LEU A 42 -19.59 -9.92 6.58
C LEU A 42 -19.52 -10.75 5.29
N LYS A 43 -19.18 -12.05 5.42
CA LYS A 43 -19.12 -12.97 4.28
C LYS A 43 -20.47 -13.07 3.55
N ASP A 44 -21.56 -13.34 4.30
CA ASP A 44 -22.87 -13.55 3.70
C ASP A 44 -23.42 -12.27 3.04
N TYR A 45 -23.15 -11.10 3.64
CA TYR A 45 -23.54 -9.83 3.02
C TYR A 45 -22.82 -9.58 1.69
N VAL A 46 -21.51 -9.81 1.67
CA VAL A 46 -20.73 -9.65 0.43
C VAL A 46 -21.20 -10.64 -0.63
N GLU A 47 -21.47 -11.90 -0.26
CA GLU A 47 -22.03 -12.92 -1.17
C GLU A 47 -23.30 -12.45 -1.86
N ASP A 48 -24.27 -11.99 -1.05
CA ASP A 48 -25.61 -11.71 -1.54
C ASP A 48 -25.73 -10.36 -2.30
N TYR A 49 -24.89 -9.38 -1.95
CA TYR A 49 -25.08 -8.00 -2.43
C TYR A 49 -23.91 -7.39 -3.21
N CYS A 50 -22.69 -7.85 -3.00
CA CYS A 50 -21.51 -7.14 -3.49
C CYS A 50 -20.65 -7.98 -4.45
N PHE A 51 -20.50 -9.28 -4.18
CA PHE A 51 -19.51 -10.13 -4.84
C PHE A 51 -19.72 -10.20 -6.36
N GLY A 52 -20.96 -10.29 -6.80
CA GLY A 52 -21.31 -10.42 -8.23
C GLY A 52 -20.78 -9.26 -9.10
N THR A 53 -20.65 -8.06 -8.52
CA THR A 53 -20.19 -6.86 -9.22
C THR A 53 -18.73 -6.50 -8.94
N TRP A 54 -18.09 -7.19 -8.04
CA TRP A 54 -16.71 -6.90 -7.65
C TRP A 54 -15.72 -7.23 -8.78
N LYS A 55 -14.98 -6.23 -9.24
CA LYS A 55 -14.04 -6.37 -10.37
C LYS A 55 -12.83 -7.27 -10.06
N TYR A 56 -12.46 -7.43 -8.79
CA TYR A 56 -11.33 -8.27 -8.38
C TYR A 56 -11.68 -9.71 -8.06
N ARG A 57 -12.95 -10.13 -8.20
CA ARG A 57 -13.34 -11.53 -8.02
C ARG A 57 -12.74 -12.49 -9.06
N GLY A 58 -12.15 -11.94 -10.13
CA GLY A 58 -11.64 -12.73 -11.25
C GLY A 58 -12.75 -13.52 -11.94
N HIS A 59 -12.54 -14.83 -12.07
CA HIS A 59 -13.52 -15.76 -12.66
C HIS A 59 -14.36 -16.52 -11.62
N CYS A 60 -14.21 -16.20 -10.33
CA CYS A 60 -14.93 -16.87 -9.24
C CYS A 60 -16.43 -16.56 -9.31
N LEU A 61 -17.26 -17.58 -9.12
CA LEU A 61 -18.71 -17.48 -9.22
C LEU A 61 -19.34 -16.96 -7.92
N ASP A 62 -18.78 -17.36 -6.78
CA ASP A 62 -19.23 -17.03 -5.45
C ASP A 62 -18.03 -16.78 -4.49
N VAL A 63 -18.33 -16.33 -3.28
CA VAL A 63 -17.31 -16.05 -2.26
C VAL A 63 -16.57 -17.33 -1.86
N ASP A 64 -17.24 -18.47 -1.77
CA ASP A 64 -16.59 -19.73 -1.39
C ASP A 64 -15.58 -20.19 -2.46
N ASP A 65 -15.89 -20.00 -3.73
CA ASP A 65 -14.96 -20.26 -4.85
C ASP A 65 -13.74 -19.33 -4.78
N PHE A 66 -13.98 -18.06 -4.51
CA PHE A 66 -12.91 -17.09 -4.32
C PHE A 66 -12.02 -17.45 -3.11
N LEU A 67 -12.60 -17.78 -1.97
CA LEU A 67 -11.87 -18.19 -0.78
C LEU A 67 -11.01 -19.45 -1.00
N LYS A 68 -11.49 -20.40 -1.82
CA LYS A 68 -10.68 -21.54 -2.25
C LYS A 68 -9.51 -21.11 -3.15
N THR A 69 -9.78 -20.23 -4.11
CA THR A 69 -8.76 -19.73 -5.06
C THR A 69 -7.62 -18.99 -4.34
N VAL A 70 -7.92 -18.22 -3.29
CA VAL A 70 -6.91 -17.53 -2.47
C VAL A 70 -6.35 -18.40 -1.34
N ASN A 71 -6.67 -19.69 -1.30
CA ASN A 71 -6.23 -20.63 -0.26
C ASN A 71 -6.53 -20.16 1.18
N TYR A 72 -7.72 -19.60 1.40
CA TYR A 72 -8.11 -18.99 2.68
C TYR A 72 -7.82 -19.89 3.89
N ASN A 73 -8.09 -21.19 3.80
CA ASN A 73 -7.86 -22.12 4.90
C ASN A 73 -6.37 -22.29 5.23
N GLU A 74 -5.49 -22.17 4.24
CA GLU A 74 -4.04 -22.21 4.43
C GLU A 74 -3.54 -20.89 5.01
N LEU A 75 -3.97 -19.76 4.46
CA LEU A 75 -3.68 -18.43 5.00
C LEU A 75 -4.04 -18.33 6.48
N ARG A 76 -5.23 -18.77 6.84
CA ARG A 76 -5.71 -18.76 8.22
C ARG A 76 -4.85 -19.62 9.16
N ARG A 77 -4.36 -20.77 8.70
CA ARG A 77 -3.47 -21.65 9.49
C ARG A 77 -2.07 -21.08 9.59
N SER A 78 -1.52 -20.60 8.50
CA SER A 78 -0.16 -20.05 8.42
C SER A 78 -0.05 -18.69 9.13
N ALA A 79 -1.11 -17.90 9.18
CA ALA A 79 -1.16 -16.62 9.86
C ALA A 79 -0.80 -16.71 11.37
N ILE A 80 -0.97 -17.87 11.99
CA ILE A 80 -0.54 -18.11 13.38
C ILE A 80 0.99 -18.07 13.52
N PHE A 81 1.74 -18.36 12.45
CA PHE A 81 3.20 -18.51 12.48
C PHE A 81 3.94 -17.61 11.50
N ASN A 82 3.22 -16.91 10.60
CA ASN A 82 3.79 -16.12 9.52
C ASN A 82 3.04 -14.78 9.39
N LEU A 83 3.77 -13.68 9.63
CA LEU A 83 3.20 -12.33 9.54
C LEU A 83 2.71 -11.97 8.13
N GLU A 84 3.38 -12.45 7.08
CA GLU A 84 2.97 -12.18 5.69
C GLU A 84 1.59 -12.77 5.39
N ASP A 85 1.32 -13.98 5.91
CA ASP A 85 0.02 -14.62 5.75
C ASP A 85 -1.05 -13.96 6.62
N LEU A 86 -0.70 -13.48 7.82
CA LEU A 86 -1.60 -12.66 8.65
C LEU A 86 -2.00 -11.38 7.92
N PHE A 87 -1.05 -10.65 7.33
CA PHE A 87 -1.36 -9.44 6.57
C PHE A 87 -2.17 -9.74 5.30
N THR A 88 -1.94 -10.88 4.64
CA THR A 88 -2.76 -11.32 3.51
C THR A 88 -4.19 -11.62 3.95
N LEU A 89 -4.37 -12.26 5.11
CA LEU A 89 -5.67 -12.51 5.70
C LEU A 89 -6.40 -11.20 6.06
N ILE A 90 -5.69 -10.26 6.69
CA ILE A 90 -6.25 -8.93 7.01
C ILE A 90 -6.66 -8.21 5.73
N GLU A 91 -5.80 -8.18 4.71
CA GLU A 91 -6.09 -7.54 3.43
C GLU A 91 -7.32 -8.15 2.75
N LEU A 92 -7.48 -9.47 2.79
CA LEU A 92 -8.65 -10.17 2.29
C LEU A 92 -9.92 -9.71 3.00
N ILE A 93 -9.93 -9.76 4.34
CA ILE A 93 -11.11 -9.40 5.15
C ILE A 93 -11.40 -7.90 5.00
N TYR A 94 -10.37 -7.06 4.92
CA TYR A 94 -10.52 -5.63 4.73
C TYR A 94 -11.14 -5.28 3.38
N ASN A 95 -10.76 -5.99 2.32
CA ASN A 95 -11.40 -5.84 1.00
C ASN A 95 -12.89 -6.17 1.05
N PHE A 96 -13.29 -7.24 1.73
CA PHE A 96 -14.71 -7.56 1.89
C PHE A 96 -15.44 -6.53 2.76
N TRP A 97 -14.80 -6.03 3.82
CA TRP A 97 -15.36 -4.96 4.63
C TRP A 97 -15.58 -3.68 3.80
N ASN A 98 -14.58 -3.31 2.99
CA ASN A 98 -14.67 -2.12 2.13
C ASN A 98 -15.78 -2.26 1.07
N LEU A 99 -15.93 -3.42 0.45
CA LEU A 99 -17.03 -3.71 -0.47
C LEU A 99 -18.40 -3.52 0.19
N ALA A 100 -18.58 -4.07 1.40
CA ALA A 100 -19.80 -3.92 2.16
C ALA A 100 -20.04 -2.45 2.53
N ALA A 101 -19.00 -1.71 2.95
CA ALA A 101 -19.08 -0.30 3.29
C ALA A 101 -19.55 0.54 2.10
N CYS A 102 -18.90 0.36 0.93
CA CYS A 102 -19.26 1.08 -0.31
C CYS A 102 -20.69 0.79 -0.81
N ASP A 103 -21.15 -0.46 -0.69
CA ASP A 103 -22.52 -0.81 -1.06
C ASP A 103 -23.54 -0.19 -0.09
N LEU A 104 -23.22 -0.19 1.17
CA LEU A 104 -24.10 0.34 2.21
C LEU A 104 -24.25 1.86 2.15
N GLU A 105 -23.19 2.59 1.80
CA GLU A 105 -23.27 4.04 1.56
C GLU A 105 -24.21 4.40 0.41
N LYS A 106 -24.30 3.53 -0.60
CA LYS A 106 -25.21 3.71 -1.74
C LYS A 106 -26.68 3.38 -1.41
N ARG A 107 -26.94 2.60 -0.36
CA ARG A 107 -28.29 2.17 0.04
C ARG A 107 -28.88 3.08 1.11
N VAL A 108 -29.59 4.13 0.70
CA VAL A 108 -30.07 5.23 1.57
C VAL A 108 -31.22 4.84 2.52
N ASN A 109 -31.89 3.70 2.36
CA ASN A 109 -33.09 3.39 3.17
C ASN A 109 -33.15 1.93 3.63
N GLY A 110 -33.38 1.72 4.93
CA GLY A 110 -33.80 0.43 5.52
C GLY A 110 -32.70 -0.42 6.16
N LEU A 111 -31.45 0.07 6.21
CA LEU A 111 -30.35 -0.62 6.83
C LEU A 111 -30.08 -0.08 8.24
N GLN A 112 -30.19 -0.92 9.24
CA GLN A 112 -29.75 -0.62 10.60
C GLN A 112 -28.41 -1.30 10.84
N TRP A 113 -27.37 -0.50 11.03
CA TRP A 113 -26.06 -0.94 11.43
C TRP A 113 -26.11 -1.46 12.88
N SER A 114 -25.58 -2.64 13.14
CA SER A 114 -25.10 -2.91 14.48
C SER A 114 -23.77 -2.19 14.65
N GLY A 115 -23.49 -1.60 15.81
CA GLY A 115 -22.23 -0.87 16.08
C GLY A 115 -20.94 -1.69 15.88
N ASN A 116 -21.07 -2.99 15.62
CA ASN A 116 -19.95 -3.90 15.39
C ASN A 116 -19.31 -3.80 14.00
N PHE A 117 -20.00 -3.24 12.98
CA PHE A 117 -19.44 -3.17 11.63
C PHE A 117 -18.18 -2.30 11.57
N TYR A 118 -18.21 -1.11 12.15
CA TYR A 118 -17.02 -0.25 12.23
C TYR A 118 -15.95 -0.83 13.14
N HIS A 119 -16.35 -1.58 14.17
CA HIS A 119 -15.41 -2.24 15.06
C HIS A 119 -14.52 -3.29 14.36
N VAL A 120 -14.98 -3.90 13.27
CA VAL A 120 -14.13 -4.80 12.45
C VAL A 120 -12.94 -4.04 11.89
N ARG A 121 -13.19 -2.86 11.31
CA ARG A 121 -12.15 -1.99 10.79
C ARG A 121 -11.17 -1.57 11.89
N ASP A 122 -11.69 -1.10 13.03
CA ASP A 122 -10.86 -0.65 14.14
C ASP A 122 -9.93 -1.77 14.62
N VAL A 123 -10.40 -3.02 14.67
CA VAL A 123 -9.58 -4.18 15.04
C VAL A 123 -8.49 -4.46 14.02
N MET A 124 -8.82 -4.42 12.72
CA MET A 124 -7.82 -4.61 11.66
C MET A 124 -6.76 -3.51 11.71
N ASP A 125 -7.17 -2.25 11.84
CA ASP A 125 -6.27 -1.10 11.96
C ASP A 125 -5.38 -1.19 13.21
N ASP A 126 -5.93 -1.66 14.34
CA ASP A 126 -5.15 -1.85 15.57
C ASP A 126 -4.09 -2.94 15.40
N ILE A 127 -4.44 -4.06 14.76
CA ILE A 127 -3.48 -5.13 14.47
C ILE A 127 -2.38 -4.61 13.53
N LEU A 128 -2.74 -3.95 12.42
CA LEU A 128 -1.76 -3.41 11.47
C LEU A 128 -0.80 -2.41 12.12
N ARG A 129 -1.33 -1.47 12.92
CA ARG A 129 -0.51 -0.47 13.64
C ARG A 129 0.53 -1.08 14.58
N GLN A 130 0.24 -2.24 15.20
CA GLN A 130 1.20 -2.93 16.07
C GLN A 130 2.47 -3.35 15.31
N TYR A 131 2.36 -3.56 14.01
CA TYR A 131 3.46 -3.96 13.13
C TYR A 131 4.00 -2.83 12.24
N ASN A 132 3.56 -1.59 12.44
CA ASN A 132 3.84 -0.42 11.58
C ASN A 132 3.32 -0.63 10.14
N TYR A 133 2.13 -1.20 10.00
CA TYR A 133 1.41 -1.34 8.75
C TYR A 133 0.11 -0.54 8.79
N THR A 134 -0.40 -0.21 7.62
CA THR A 134 -1.68 0.49 7.45
C THR A 134 -2.44 -0.08 6.25
N ALA A 135 -3.76 0.12 6.24
CA ALA A 135 -4.58 -0.18 5.09
C ALA A 135 -4.73 1.10 4.25
N TYR A 136 -4.31 1.02 2.99
CA TYR A 136 -4.52 2.08 2.00
C TYR A 136 -5.72 1.75 1.12
N ILE A 137 -6.67 2.68 1.04
CA ILE A 137 -7.88 2.58 0.22
C ILE A 137 -7.80 3.70 -0.83
N PRO A 138 -7.54 3.38 -2.12
CA PRO A 138 -7.58 4.36 -3.20
C PRO A 138 -8.98 4.96 -3.33
N GLU A 139 -9.07 6.26 -3.68
CA GLU A 139 -10.36 6.98 -3.78
C GLU A 139 -11.31 6.35 -4.80
N ASP A 140 -10.80 5.92 -5.95
CA ASP A 140 -11.58 5.35 -7.05
C ASP A 140 -11.45 3.84 -7.16
N ASP A 141 -10.81 3.18 -6.21
CA ASP A 141 -10.58 1.74 -6.23
C ASP A 141 -11.27 1.03 -5.06
N GLU A 142 -11.95 -0.07 -5.37
CA GLU A 142 -12.59 -0.94 -4.37
C GLU A 142 -11.59 -1.95 -3.78
N CYS A 143 -10.29 -1.78 -4.06
CA CYS A 143 -9.23 -2.65 -3.56
C CYS A 143 -8.48 -1.99 -2.41
N VAL A 144 -8.40 -2.68 -1.28
CA VAL A 144 -7.60 -2.28 -0.13
C VAL A 144 -6.22 -2.94 -0.21
N LEU A 145 -5.17 -2.16 0.02
CA LEU A 145 -3.79 -2.63 0.06
C LEU A 145 -3.25 -2.50 1.49
N VAL A 146 -2.69 -3.58 2.02
CA VAL A 146 -1.96 -3.55 3.29
C VAL A 146 -0.48 -3.27 3.01
N ILE A 147 -0.01 -2.11 3.46
CA ILE A 147 1.33 -1.58 3.19
C ILE A 147 2.04 -1.20 4.48
N GLU A 148 3.36 -1.13 4.41
CA GLU A 148 4.16 -0.57 5.51
C GLU A 148 3.84 0.91 5.69
N ASP A 149 3.60 1.35 6.93
CA ASP A 149 3.30 2.75 7.25
C ASP A 149 4.58 3.59 7.17
N LYS A 150 4.72 4.29 6.05
CA LYS A 150 5.84 5.18 5.74
C LYS A 150 5.32 6.56 5.39
N PRO A 151 5.42 7.54 6.30
CA PRO A 151 4.88 8.88 6.11
C PRO A 151 5.37 9.58 4.83
N GLU A 152 6.63 9.33 4.43
CA GLU A 152 7.21 9.88 3.20
C GLU A 152 6.52 9.36 1.93
N VAL A 153 6.04 8.13 1.96
CA VAL A 153 5.30 7.51 0.85
C VAL A 153 3.94 8.15 0.69
N THR A 154 3.18 8.27 1.79
CA THR A 154 1.86 8.90 1.80
C THR A 154 1.96 10.37 1.39
N ALA A 155 2.89 11.12 1.98
CA ALA A 155 3.11 12.52 1.65
C ALA A 155 3.48 12.74 0.16
N THR A 156 4.25 11.82 -0.43
CA THR A 156 4.58 11.91 -1.86
C THR A 156 3.40 11.52 -2.73
N ALA A 157 2.61 10.52 -2.34
CA ALA A 157 1.44 10.10 -3.10
C ALA A 157 0.37 11.21 -3.20
N GLU A 158 0.27 12.10 -2.19
CA GLU A 158 -0.67 13.23 -2.19
C GLU A 158 -0.32 14.35 -3.18
N ILE A 159 0.92 14.44 -3.64
CA ILE A 159 1.42 15.55 -4.48
C ILE A 159 1.69 15.17 -5.94
N VAL A 160 1.48 13.93 -6.30
CA VAL A 160 1.70 13.42 -7.67
C VAL A 160 0.36 13.06 -8.33
N PRO A 161 0.33 12.86 -9.67
CA PRO A 161 -0.88 12.37 -10.35
C PRO A 161 -1.33 11.02 -9.76
N GLU A 162 -2.64 10.81 -9.67
CA GLU A 162 -3.29 9.64 -9.06
C GLU A 162 -2.73 8.29 -9.58
N THR A 163 -2.50 8.18 -10.88
CA THR A 163 -1.91 6.98 -11.50
C THR A 163 -0.51 6.66 -10.97
N LEU A 164 0.27 7.69 -10.64
CA LEU A 164 1.60 7.55 -10.04
C LEU A 164 1.52 7.34 -8.53
N ALA A 165 0.55 7.98 -7.86
CA ALA A 165 0.31 7.80 -6.43
C ALA A 165 0.10 6.32 -6.08
N LEU A 166 -0.74 5.62 -6.85
CA LEU A 166 -0.97 4.20 -6.64
C LEU A 166 0.29 3.35 -6.86
N ASP A 167 1.13 3.69 -7.85
CA ASP A 167 2.40 3.00 -8.08
C ASP A 167 3.39 3.24 -6.93
N ILE A 168 3.45 4.46 -6.39
CA ILE A 168 4.25 4.81 -5.20
C ILE A 168 3.82 3.95 -4.01
N ILE A 169 2.53 3.90 -3.72
CA ILE A 169 1.98 3.09 -2.63
C ILE A 169 2.29 1.61 -2.85
N ARG A 170 2.04 1.08 -4.05
CA ARG A 170 2.28 -0.32 -4.41
C ARG A 170 3.74 -0.73 -4.31
N TYR A 171 4.69 0.18 -4.48
CA TYR A 171 6.11 -0.14 -4.34
C TYR A 171 6.45 -0.74 -2.97
N ASN A 172 5.76 -0.28 -1.92
CA ASN A 172 5.93 -0.76 -0.54
C ASN A 172 4.99 -1.92 -0.18
N HIS A 173 4.22 -2.42 -1.16
CA HIS A 173 3.38 -3.58 -0.91
C HIS A 173 4.25 -4.83 -0.76
N ARG A 174 3.97 -5.63 0.28
CA ARG A 174 4.76 -6.82 0.63
C ARG A 174 4.94 -7.82 -0.53
N LEU A 175 3.96 -7.95 -1.43
CA LEU A 175 4.04 -8.84 -2.60
C LEU A 175 5.03 -8.36 -3.69
N LEU A 176 5.51 -7.11 -3.60
CA LEU A 176 6.57 -6.62 -4.48
C LEU A 176 7.98 -6.94 -3.95
N LYS A 177 8.12 -7.42 -2.72
CA LYS A 177 9.40 -7.87 -2.19
C LYS A 177 9.94 -9.02 -3.02
N GLY A 178 11.18 -8.89 -3.49
CA GLY A 178 11.82 -9.85 -4.42
C GLY A 178 11.38 -9.71 -5.89
N ASN A 179 10.38 -8.88 -6.21
CA ASN A 179 9.92 -8.69 -7.58
C ASN A 179 10.64 -7.52 -8.27
N ILE A 180 11.90 -7.77 -8.66
CA ILE A 180 12.78 -6.79 -9.29
C ILE A 180 12.15 -6.12 -10.52
N ASN A 181 11.43 -6.90 -11.36
CA ASN A 181 10.82 -6.36 -12.57
C ASN A 181 9.67 -5.40 -12.28
N ALA A 182 8.81 -5.72 -11.32
CA ALA A 182 7.73 -4.85 -10.91
C ALA A 182 8.28 -3.56 -10.28
N LYS A 183 9.25 -3.65 -9.37
CA LYS A 183 9.93 -2.48 -8.78
C LYS A 183 10.60 -1.62 -9.85
N LYS A 184 11.32 -2.24 -10.79
CA LYS A 184 11.93 -1.54 -11.95
C LYS A 184 10.89 -0.76 -12.76
N SER A 185 9.73 -1.35 -13.03
CA SER A 185 8.65 -0.68 -13.79
C SER A 185 8.17 0.59 -13.08
N ILE A 186 7.98 0.54 -11.76
CA ILE A 186 7.58 1.70 -10.96
C ILE A 186 8.67 2.78 -10.97
N LEU A 187 9.94 2.40 -10.77
CA LEU A 187 11.07 3.35 -10.83
C LEU A 187 11.16 4.06 -12.19
N LEU A 188 10.86 3.38 -13.30
CA LEU A 188 10.82 4.01 -14.63
C LEU A 188 9.70 5.03 -14.76
N LYS A 189 8.53 4.78 -14.15
CA LYS A 189 7.42 5.75 -14.13
C LYS A 189 7.80 6.99 -13.31
N LEU A 190 8.37 6.79 -12.11
CA LEU A 190 8.90 7.88 -11.27
C LEU A 190 9.98 8.68 -12.02
N ALA A 191 10.87 8.01 -12.75
CA ALA A 191 11.89 8.67 -13.57
C ALA A 191 11.28 9.54 -14.66
N SER A 192 10.18 9.11 -15.27
CA SER A 192 9.47 9.87 -16.30
C SER A 192 8.84 11.15 -15.75
N GLU A 193 8.43 11.15 -14.48
CA GLU A 193 7.93 12.35 -13.78
C GLU A 193 9.08 13.33 -13.44
N LEU A 194 10.22 12.81 -13.01
CA LEU A 194 11.39 13.64 -12.62
C LEU A 194 12.19 14.20 -13.81
N GLU A 195 12.20 13.50 -14.95
CA GLU A 195 13.02 13.87 -16.12
C GLU A 195 12.76 15.29 -16.63
N PRO A 196 11.51 15.75 -16.82
CA PRO A 196 11.23 17.12 -17.28
C PRO A 196 11.73 18.19 -16.30
N ARG A 197 11.73 17.86 -15.00
CA ARG A 197 12.11 18.77 -13.91
C ARG A 197 13.56 18.61 -13.46
N ARG A 198 14.38 17.87 -14.20
CA ARG A 198 15.78 17.56 -13.85
C ARG A 198 16.63 18.79 -13.59
N LYS A 199 16.48 19.86 -14.41
CA LYS A 199 17.26 21.10 -14.25
C LYS A 199 16.89 21.80 -12.94
N GLU A 200 15.61 21.91 -12.67
CA GLU A 200 15.07 22.51 -11.45
C GLU A 200 15.56 21.74 -10.21
N LEU A 201 15.49 20.41 -10.23
CA LEU A 201 16.01 19.56 -9.17
C LEU A 201 17.53 19.72 -9.00
N GLN A 202 18.28 19.88 -10.11
CA GLN A 202 19.72 20.08 -10.05
C GLN A 202 20.13 21.43 -9.42
N GLU A 203 19.29 22.45 -9.53
CA GLU A 203 19.47 23.74 -8.84
C GLU A 203 19.20 23.62 -7.34
N LEU A 204 18.28 22.75 -6.92
CA LEU A 204 17.95 22.49 -5.52
C LEU A 204 19.00 21.62 -4.84
N ASP A 205 19.29 20.47 -5.46
CA ASP A 205 20.22 19.47 -4.93
C ASP A 205 20.92 18.75 -6.09
N LYS A 206 22.15 19.19 -6.36
CA LYS A 206 22.98 18.66 -7.45
C LYS A 206 23.40 17.21 -7.20
N ASP A 207 23.70 16.87 -5.97
CA ASP A 207 24.22 15.54 -5.62
C ASP A 207 23.08 14.50 -5.65
N LEU A 208 21.92 14.83 -5.09
CA LEU A 208 20.72 13.99 -5.19
C LEU A 208 20.36 13.73 -6.66
N THR A 209 20.32 14.80 -7.48
CA THR A 209 20.02 14.68 -8.91
C THR A 209 21.03 13.77 -9.60
N SER A 210 22.34 14.00 -9.38
CA SER A 210 23.40 13.19 -9.96
C SER A 210 23.26 11.72 -9.60
N ASN A 211 22.99 11.40 -8.33
CA ASN A 211 22.88 10.05 -7.83
C ASN A 211 21.65 9.32 -8.42
N ILE A 212 20.48 9.97 -8.46
CA ILE A 212 19.28 9.41 -9.08
C ILE A 212 19.56 9.03 -10.54
N PHE A 213 20.05 9.97 -11.34
CA PHE A 213 20.29 9.71 -12.77
C PHE A 213 21.45 8.77 -13.03
N PHE A 214 22.46 8.73 -12.13
CA PHE A 214 23.50 7.71 -12.17
C PHE A 214 22.91 6.32 -11.99
N MET A 215 22.07 6.09 -10.97
CA MET A 215 21.48 4.79 -10.69
C MET A 215 20.52 4.36 -11.80
N LEU A 216 19.67 5.26 -12.28
CA LEU A 216 18.77 4.99 -13.41
C LEU A 216 19.51 4.46 -14.65
N ASN A 217 20.70 4.98 -14.91
CA ASN A 217 21.47 4.63 -16.11
C ASN A 217 22.40 3.42 -15.90
N ASN A 218 22.82 3.13 -14.68
CA ASN A 218 23.87 2.15 -14.41
C ASN A 218 23.43 0.93 -13.57
N MET A 219 22.21 0.91 -13.01
CA MET A 219 21.72 -0.17 -12.14
C MET A 219 20.62 -1.02 -12.81
N ASN A 220 20.77 -1.32 -14.09
CA ASN A 220 19.87 -2.17 -14.87
C ASN A 220 18.41 -1.65 -14.94
N ILE A 221 18.19 -0.33 -14.79
CA ILE A 221 16.86 0.25 -14.83
C ILE A 221 16.51 0.74 -16.25
N ARG A 222 17.18 1.77 -16.77
CA ARG A 222 16.95 2.28 -18.14
C ARG A 222 17.63 1.47 -19.22
N HIS A 223 18.75 0.84 -18.89
CA HIS A 223 19.58 0.08 -19.80
C HIS A 223 19.75 -1.33 -19.26
N ASN A 224 19.97 -2.30 -20.15
CA ASN A 224 20.37 -3.63 -19.74
C ASN A 224 21.88 -3.66 -19.40
N ASN A 225 22.22 -3.24 -18.18
CA ASN A 225 23.58 -3.17 -17.70
C ASN A 225 24.22 -4.55 -17.40
N GLN A 226 23.42 -5.63 -17.47
CA GLN A 226 23.88 -7.01 -17.30
C GLN A 226 24.29 -7.67 -18.64
N ASN A 227 23.95 -7.06 -19.78
CA ASN A 227 24.22 -7.64 -21.10
C ASN A 227 25.65 -7.40 -21.54
N ILE A 228 26.48 -8.44 -21.52
CA ILE A 228 27.89 -8.40 -21.96
C ILE A 228 28.05 -8.09 -23.46
N ASN A 229 27.00 -8.30 -24.27
CA ASN A 229 27.04 -8.00 -25.70
C ASN A 229 26.84 -6.52 -26.01
N GLU A 230 26.55 -5.69 -25.01
CA GLU A 230 26.47 -4.22 -25.09
C GLU A 230 27.59 -3.58 -24.24
N PRO A 231 28.88 -3.60 -24.66
CA PRO A 231 30.01 -3.22 -23.81
C PRO A 231 29.93 -1.79 -23.27
N SER A 232 29.31 -0.85 -24.02
CA SER A 232 29.15 0.55 -23.60
C SER A 232 28.22 0.73 -22.41
N LYS A 233 27.28 -0.21 -22.22
CA LYS A 233 26.28 -0.20 -21.15
C LYS A 233 26.55 -1.23 -20.07
N TYR A 234 27.33 -2.26 -20.38
CA TYR A 234 27.64 -3.34 -19.44
C TYR A 234 28.35 -2.84 -18.19
N LYS A 235 27.90 -3.30 -17.04
CA LYS A 235 28.48 -3.01 -15.73
C LYS A 235 28.73 -4.33 -15.01
N LYS A 236 30.01 -4.74 -14.87
CA LYS A 236 30.39 -6.00 -14.25
C LYS A 236 29.75 -6.17 -12.87
N TYR A 237 29.82 -5.17 -12.00
CA TYR A 237 29.23 -5.22 -10.68
C TYR A 237 27.70 -5.54 -10.73
N VAL A 238 26.97 -4.91 -11.66
CA VAL A 238 25.52 -5.11 -11.79
C VAL A 238 25.18 -6.48 -12.39
N ALA A 239 26.07 -7.06 -13.18
CA ALA A 239 25.91 -8.41 -13.73
C ALA A 239 26.19 -9.51 -12.71
N GLU A 240 27.03 -9.25 -11.71
CA GLU A 240 27.48 -10.19 -10.68
C GLU A 240 26.70 -10.08 -9.36
N ILE A 241 26.00 -8.97 -9.11
CA ILE A 241 25.20 -8.75 -7.90
C ILE A 241 23.97 -9.66 -7.90
N ASP A 242 23.62 -10.21 -6.75
CA ASP A 242 22.39 -10.99 -6.60
C ASP A 242 21.15 -10.08 -6.55
N ASN A 243 19.97 -10.71 -6.68
CA ASN A 243 18.71 -9.99 -6.75
C ASN A 243 18.38 -9.24 -5.44
N GLN A 244 18.79 -9.77 -4.28
CA GLN A 244 18.50 -9.11 -3.00
C GLN A 244 19.26 -7.79 -2.90
N HIS A 245 20.58 -7.79 -3.17
CA HIS A 245 21.36 -6.56 -3.14
C HIS A 245 20.97 -5.59 -4.27
N LEU A 246 20.50 -6.12 -5.44
CA LEU A 246 19.96 -5.25 -6.49
C LEU A 246 18.66 -4.58 -6.04
N GLU A 247 17.80 -5.30 -5.31
CA GLU A 247 16.58 -4.77 -4.72
C GLU A 247 16.89 -3.69 -3.68
N ASP A 248 17.87 -3.92 -2.81
CA ASP A 248 18.29 -2.93 -1.81
C ASP A 248 18.68 -1.60 -2.50
N TRP A 249 19.41 -1.66 -3.63
CA TRP A 249 19.72 -0.46 -4.41
C TRP A 249 18.50 0.18 -5.08
N TYR A 250 17.50 -0.62 -5.47
CA TYR A 250 16.25 -0.08 -6.02
C TYR A 250 15.45 0.63 -4.94
N ASP A 251 15.45 0.10 -3.72
CA ASP A 251 14.79 0.70 -2.57
C ASP A 251 15.46 2.03 -2.16
N GLU A 252 16.79 2.10 -2.18
CA GLU A 252 17.53 3.36 -2.00
C GLU A 252 17.19 4.39 -3.08
N LEU A 253 17.18 3.98 -4.34
CA LEU A 253 16.79 4.87 -5.43
C LEU A 253 15.35 5.36 -5.28
N TYR A 254 14.44 4.48 -4.90
CA TYR A 254 13.04 4.84 -4.65
C TYR A 254 12.95 5.94 -3.58
N GLN A 255 13.64 5.79 -2.44
CA GLN A 255 13.66 6.81 -1.39
C GLN A 255 14.23 8.15 -1.87
N MET A 256 15.31 8.12 -2.66
CA MET A 256 15.87 9.34 -3.26
C MET A 256 14.88 10.02 -4.23
N MET A 257 14.09 9.25 -4.98
CA MET A 257 13.08 9.80 -5.89
C MET A 257 11.89 10.41 -5.15
N LEU A 258 11.44 9.80 -4.04
CA LEU A 258 10.42 10.40 -3.17
C LEU A 258 10.91 11.75 -2.62
N LEU A 259 12.13 11.79 -2.09
CA LEU A 259 12.74 13.03 -1.60
C LEU A 259 12.80 14.10 -2.70
N ALA A 260 13.17 13.72 -3.93
CA ALA A 260 13.22 14.63 -5.06
C ALA A 260 11.85 15.23 -5.40
N LEU A 261 10.78 14.43 -5.37
CA LEU A 261 9.41 14.90 -5.60
C LEU A 261 8.96 15.86 -4.51
N LEU A 262 9.23 15.55 -3.23
CA LEU A 262 8.92 16.44 -2.10
C LEU A 262 9.69 17.77 -2.17
N LEU A 263 10.96 17.76 -2.59
CA LEU A 263 11.74 18.98 -2.79
C LEU A 263 11.17 19.85 -3.91
N LEU A 264 10.74 19.24 -5.01
CA LEU A 264 10.11 19.95 -6.12
C LEU A 264 8.74 20.54 -5.73
N ASP A 265 7.93 19.83 -4.95
CA ASP A 265 6.67 20.36 -4.40
C ASP A 265 6.93 21.55 -3.45
N ASN A 266 7.99 21.48 -2.66
CA ASN A 266 8.34 22.55 -1.73
C ASN A 266 8.60 23.90 -2.43
N ILE A 267 9.03 23.91 -3.69
CA ILE A 267 9.20 25.17 -4.48
C ILE A 267 7.84 25.87 -4.62
N GLU A 268 6.81 25.11 -4.97
CA GLU A 268 5.46 25.68 -5.16
C GLU A 268 4.90 26.18 -3.81
N ARG A 269 5.14 25.46 -2.73
CA ARG A 269 4.77 25.88 -1.38
C ARG A 269 5.50 27.18 -0.98
N GLN A 270 6.78 27.34 -1.30
CA GLN A 270 7.54 28.56 -1.00
C GLN A 270 6.97 29.77 -1.73
N LYS A 271 6.60 29.64 -3.02
CA LYS A 271 5.93 30.74 -3.76
C LYS A 271 4.65 31.19 -3.05
N SER A 272 3.80 30.24 -2.65
CA SER A 272 2.56 30.54 -1.94
C SER A 272 2.81 31.23 -0.59
N ILE A 273 3.86 30.84 0.13
CA ILE A 273 4.25 31.46 1.39
C ILE A 273 4.77 32.89 1.16
N ASP A 274 5.54 33.14 0.11
CA ASP A 274 6.04 34.47 -0.21
C ASP A 274 4.90 35.42 -0.59
N GLU A 275 3.92 34.95 -1.38
CA GLU A 275 2.71 35.71 -1.65
C GLU A 275 1.92 36.04 -0.36
N LEU A 276 1.85 35.07 0.57
CA LEU A 276 1.21 35.30 1.88
C LEU A 276 1.96 36.36 2.68
N LYS A 277 3.28 36.29 2.71
CA LYS A 277 4.11 37.32 3.40
C LYS A 277 3.89 38.73 2.86
N GLU A 278 3.78 38.89 1.52
CA GLU A 278 3.46 40.15 0.89
C GLU A 278 2.08 40.67 1.32
N LYS A 279 1.07 39.82 1.27
CA LYS A 279 -0.29 40.17 1.73
C LYS A 279 -0.33 40.56 3.20
N VAL A 280 0.38 39.83 4.06
CA VAL A 280 0.45 40.15 5.50
C VAL A 280 1.23 41.44 5.77
N ALA A 281 2.25 41.72 4.96
CA ALA A 281 3.02 42.98 5.04
C ALA A 281 2.27 44.22 4.48
N GLY A 282 1.09 44.02 3.91
CA GLY A 282 0.29 45.11 3.35
C GLY A 282 0.87 45.72 2.06
N LYS A 283 1.63 44.91 1.31
CA LYS A 283 2.21 45.29 0.02
C LYS A 283 1.37 44.78 -1.14
#